data_bf5e7e7f55d685e4da6c905072cb7c7a
#
_entry.id   bf5e7e7f55d685e4da6c905072cb7c7a
#
_cell.length_a   1.000
_cell.length_b   1.000
_cell.length_c   1.000
_cell.angle_alpha   90.00
_cell.angle_beta   90.00
_cell.angle_gamma   90.00
#
_symmetry.space_group_name_H-M   'P 1'
#
loop_
_entity.id
_entity.type
_entity.pdbx_description
1 polymer ?
#
loop_
_entity_poly.entity_id
_entity_poly.type
_entity_poly.pdbx_seq_one_letter_code
_entity_poly.pdbx_strand_id
1 'polypeptide(L)'
;GLLPPTAENSLANDSYTVGAPNPNLGNETADTYNVGFQWTPGGRLDGLSVGADVWRFEISDRVLPLIPRAAINPEIEKFQSVVGDPSQYIFNDTIDIDNRGPDGLPVACNPNDVAAEFGIDSDERRNCVVNPNAYKVAGVQRTPNDVDGALTTLVLPAVNAGNIEVQGIDVSLGYSWSSDYGQFSLGLNYTHVDEYLVKDIPGLELGLQSTGVFDAAGVDGETAIVREVPDNKGTI
;
A
#
# COMPACT_ATOMS: atom_id res chain seq x y z
N GLY A 1 -12.22 -2.23 16.94
CA GLY A 1 -13.18 -3.10 16.29
C GLY A 1 -12.71 -4.54 16.35
N LEU A 2 -13.65 -5.49 16.40
CA LEU A 2 -13.33 -6.91 16.35
C LEU A 2 -12.79 -7.24 14.96
N LEU A 3 -11.67 -7.94 14.88
CA LEU A 3 -11.14 -8.48 13.64
C LEU A 3 -11.66 -9.92 13.47
N PRO A 4 -11.76 -10.43 12.24
CA PRO A 4 -12.00 -11.85 12.03
C PRO A 4 -10.95 -12.65 12.79
N PRO A 5 -11.31 -13.81 13.34
CA PRO A 5 -10.34 -14.70 13.96
C PRO A 5 -9.17 -14.88 13.01
N THR A 6 -7.93 -14.74 13.47
CA THR A 6 -6.70 -14.97 12.71
C THR A 6 -6.24 -13.88 11.73
N ALA A 7 -6.87 -12.70 11.65
CA ALA A 7 -6.35 -11.63 10.78
C ALA A 7 -4.92 -11.18 11.15
N GLU A 8 -4.51 -11.32 12.41
CA GLU A 8 -3.18 -10.93 12.88
C GLU A 8 -2.13 -12.06 12.87
N ASN A 9 -2.56 -13.33 13.00
CA ASN A 9 -1.62 -14.45 13.13
C ASN A 9 -1.39 -15.25 11.84
N SER A 10 -2.17 -15.04 10.80
CA SER A 10 -2.14 -15.91 9.64
C SER A 10 -1.15 -15.51 8.55
N LEU A 11 -0.57 -14.33 8.61
CA LEU A 11 0.51 -13.95 7.69
C LEU A 11 1.83 -14.66 8.00
N ALA A 12 1.91 -15.41 9.11
CA ALA A 12 3.19 -15.86 9.63
C ALA A 12 3.69 -17.18 9.05
N ASN A 13 2.86 -18.13 8.64
CA ASN A 13 3.44 -19.45 8.39
C ASN A 13 3.07 -20.18 7.09
N ASP A 14 1.92 -19.97 6.43
CA ASP A 14 1.59 -20.74 5.22
C ASP A 14 0.57 -20.05 4.26
N SER A 15 0.46 -18.74 4.29
CA SER A 15 -0.42 -18.03 3.36
C SER A 15 0.32 -17.71 2.05
N TYR A 16 -0.31 -18.02 0.93
CA TYR A 16 0.21 -17.72 -0.40
C TYR A 16 -0.48 -16.51 -0.98
N THR A 17 0.30 -15.57 -1.53
CA THR A 17 -0.23 -14.52 -2.38
C THR A 17 -0.16 -14.96 -3.85
N VAL A 18 -1.27 -14.81 -4.55
CA VAL A 18 -1.37 -15.19 -5.97
C VAL A 18 -1.80 -13.97 -6.78
N GLY A 19 -1.01 -13.60 -7.77
CA GLY A 19 -1.42 -12.60 -8.75
C GLY A 19 -2.59 -13.12 -9.60
N ALA A 20 -3.57 -12.26 -9.88
CA ALA A 20 -4.67 -12.59 -10.78
C ALA A 20 -4.73 -11.60 -11.95
N PRO A 21 -5.07 -12.06 -13.16
CA PRO A 21 -5.33 -11.17 -14.27
C PRO A 21 -6.57 -10.32 -14.00
N ASN A 22 -6.53 -9.06 -14.42
CA ASN A 22 -7.67 -8.16 -14.36
C ASN A 22 -7.97 -7.64 -15.78
N PRO A 23 -9.02 -8.12 -16.44
CA PRO A 23 -9.38 -7.69 -17.78
C PRO A 23 -9.95 -6.26 -17.84
N ASN A 24 -10.23 -5.65 -16.71
CA ASN A 24 -10.80 -4.31 -16.60
C ASN A 24 -9.74 -3.22 -16.36
N LEU A 25 -8.45 -3.55 -16.52
CA LEU A 25 -7.40 -2.55 -16.39
C LEU A 25 -7.52 -1.48 -17.49
N GLY A 26 -7.54 -0.23 -17.05
CA GLY A 26 -7.38 0.93 -17.90
C GLY A 26 -5.91 1.24 -18.21
N ASN A 27 -5.70 2.23 -19.05
CA ASN A 27 -4.36 2.72 -19.35
C ASN A 27 -3.85 3.64 -18.23
N GLU A 28 -2.59 3.53 -17.88
CA GLU A 28 -1.89 4.58 -17.16
C GLU A 28 -1.75 5.82 -18.05
N THR A 29 -1.87 6.99 -17.46
CA THR A 29 -1.62 8.26 -18.14
C THR A 29 -0.50 9.01 -17.46
N ALA A 30 0.32 9.72 -18.23
CA ALA A 30 1.41 10.52 -17.70
C ALA A 30 1.46 11.87 -18.40
N ASP A 31 1.44 12.93 -17.59
CA ASP A 31 1.65 14.30 -18.01
C ASP A 31 3.04 14.77 -17.56
N THR A 32 3.76 15.41 -18.46
CA THR A 32 5.11 15.91 -18.20
C THR A 32 5.20 17.38 -18.54
N TYR A 33 5.68 18.15 -17.58
CA TYR A 33 5.93 19.57 -17.72
C TYR A 33 7.42 19.84 -17.50
N ASN A 34 8.02 20.62 -18.40
CA ASN A 34 9.42 21.02 -18.28
C ASN A 34 9.57 22.46 -18.79
N VAL A 35 10.30 23.27 -18.02
CA VAL A 35 10.71 24.61 -18.41
C VAL A 35 12.15 24.82 -17.97
N GLY A 36 12.99 25.14 -18.93
CA GLY A 36 14.39 25.36 -18.66
C GLY A 36 15.04 26.41 -19.54
N PHE A 37 16.26 26.71 -19.22
CA PHE A 37 17.11 27.57 -20.04
C PHE A 37 18.54 27.01 -20.10
N GLN A 38 19.21 27.33 -21.19
CA GLN A 38 20.65 27.09 -21.35
C GLN A 38 21.32 28.40 -21.78
N TRP A 39 22.45 28.69 -21.15
CA TRP A 39 23.23 29.87 -21.43
C TRP A 39 24.67 29.49 -21.73
N THR A 40 25.15 29.88 -22.91
CA THR A 40 26.49 29.63 -23.41
C THR A 40 27.11 30.97 -23.82
N PRO A 41 27.74 31.70 -22.89
CA PRO A 41 28.35 32.98 -23.18
C PRO A 41 29.59 32.81 -24.06
N GLY A 42 29.90 33.86 -24.81
CA GLY A 42 31.16 33.95 -25.59
C GLY A 42 32.15 34.93 -24.98
N GLY A 43 33.26 35.16 -25.64
CA GLY A 43 34.27 36.11 -25.25
C GLY A 43 35.11 35.62 -24.09
N ARG A 44 35.16 36.36 -22.95
CA ARG A 44 35.96 35.96 -21.78
C ARG A 44 35.47 34.72 -21.05
N LEU A 45 34.23 34.32 -21.30
CA LEU A 45 33.58 33.16 -20.71
C LEU A 45 33.35 32.06 -21.76
N ASP A 46 34.07 32.13 -22.88
CA ASP A 46 34.00 31.11 -23.90
C ASP A 46 34.32 29.74 -23.33
N GLY A 47 33.55 28.72 -23.70
CA GLY A 47 33.62 27.40 -23.15
C GLY A 47 32.75 27.15 -21.90
N LEU A 48 32.12 28.19 -21.33
CA LEU A 48 31.15 28.03 -20.24
C LEU A 48 29.76 27.66 -20.79
N SER A 49 29.12 26.73 -20.15
CA SER A 49 27.73 26.34 -20.38
C SER A 49 27.01 26.19 -19.03
N VAL A 50 25.87 26.86 -18.89
CA VAL A 50 25.05 26.78 -17.68
C VAL A 50 23.63 26.46 -18.14
N GLY A 51 23.01 25.44 -17.51
CA GLY A 51 21.62 25.06 -17.73
C GLY A 51 20.87 24.93 -16.43
N ALA A 52 19.60 25.21 -16.46
CA ALA A 52 18.69 24.90 -15.37
C ALA A 52 17.31 24.57 -15.93
N ASP A 53 16.72 23.52 -15.40
CA ASP A 53 15.41 23.00 -15.78
C ASP A 53 14.57 22.76 -14.54
N VAL A 54 13.32 23.19 -14.57
CA VAL A 54 12.29 22.82 -13.60
C VAL A 54 11.35 21.86 -14.26
N TRP A 55 11.09 20.75 -13.62
CA TRP A 55 10.29 19.68 -14.20
C TRP A 55 9.26 19.14 -13.22
N ARG A 56 8.15 18.62 -13.78
CA ARG A 56 7.08 17.94 -13.04
C ARG A 56 6.54 16.79 -13.88
N PHE A 57 6.32 15.66 -13.23
CA PHE A 57 5.68 14.47 -13.80
C PHE A 57 4.44 14.16 -12.96
N GLU A 58 3.33 13.89 -13.61
CA GLU A 58 2.09 13.43 -13.01
C GLU A 58 1.71 12.11 -13.67
N ILE A 59 1.65 11.03 -12.88
CA ILE A 59 1.22 9.72 -13.35
C ILE A 59 -0.07 9.38 -12.64
N SER A 60 -1.13 9.12 -13.41
CA SER A 60 -2.46 8.79 -12.92
C SER A 60 -2.85 7.38 -13.33
N ASP A 61 -3.74 6.78 -12.53
CA ASP A 61 -4.28 5.44 -12.77
C ASP A 61 -3.19 4.36 -12.89
N ARG A 62 -2.15 4.47 -12.10
CA ARG A 62 -1.03 3.55 -12.14
C ARG A 62 -1.47 2.12 -11.91
N VAL A 63 -0.98 1.19 -12.73
CA VAL A 63 -1.27 -0.24 -12.58
C VAL A 63 -0.34 -0.83 -11.53
N LEU A 64 -0.91 -1.20 -10.40
CA LEU A 64 -0.21 -1.77 -9.26
C LEU A 64 -0.86 -3.08 -8.82
N PRO A 65 -0.09 -4.05 -8.28
CA PRO A 65 -0.69 -5.18 -7.58
C PRO A 65 -1.44 -4.65 -6.34
N LEU A 66 -2.64 -5.17 -6.11
CA LEU A 66 -3.38 -4.85 -4.89
C LEU A 66 -2.56 -5.27 -3.67
N ILE A 67 -2.39 -4.39 -2.69
CA ILE A 67 -1.67 -4.75 -1.48
C ILE A 67 -2.50 -5.68 -0.58
N PRO A 68 -1.87 -6.63 0.16
CA PRO A 68 -2.57 -7.62 0.97
C PRO A 68 -3.62 -7.02 1.91
N ARG A 69 -3.30 -5.91 2.54
CA ARG A 69 -4.21 -5.22 3.46
C ARG A 69 -5.47 -4.72 2.76
N ALA A 70 -5.35 -4.12 1.58
CA ALA A 70 -6.50 -3.66 0.81
C ALA A 70 -7.39 -4.83 0.34
N ALA A 71 -6.81 -5.99 0.09
CA ALA A 71 -7.56 -7.18 -0.28
C ALA A 71 -8.36 -7.78 0.90
N ILE A 72 -7.84 -7.65 2.14
CA ILE A 72 -8.48 -8.20 3.35
C ILE A 72 -9.49 -7.22 3.96
N ASN A 73 -9.31 -5.91 3.81
CA ASN A 73 -10.18 -4.90 4.42
C ASN A 73 -11.68 -5.12 4.15
N PRO A 74 -12.13 -5.42 2.92
CA PRO A 74 -13.55 -5.68 2.67
C PRO A 74 -14.11 -6.86 3.46
N GLU A 75 -13.28 -7.88 3.75
CA GLU A 75 -13.68 -8.99 4.62
C GLU A 75 -13.82 -8.53 6.07
N ILE A 76 -12.88 -7.72 6.55
CA ILE A 76 -12.91 -7.16 7.91
C ILE A 76 -14.15 -6.29 8.11
N GLU A 77 -14.43 -5.37 7.18
CA GLU A 77 -15.61 -4.51 7.22
C GLU A 77 -16.90 -5.32 7.22
N LYS A 78 -16.97 -6.33 6.36
CA LYS A 78 -18.12 -7.22 6.30
C LYS A 78 -18.29 -8.04 7.57
N PHE A 79 -17.20 -8.54 8.15
CA PHE A 79 -17.21 -9.22 9.43
C PHE A 79 -17.74 -8.29 10.54
N GLN A 80 -17.23 -7.06 10.61
CA GLN A 80 -17.69 -6.07 11.61
C GLN A 80 -19.16 -5.71 11.44
N SER A 81 -19.71 -5.78 10.24
CA SER A 81 -21.12 -5.50 9.99
C SER A 81 -22.05 -6.62 10.43
N VAL A 82 -21.55 -7.85 10.54
CA VAL A 82 -22.34 -9.04 10.88
C VAL A 82 -22.10 -9.55 12.31
N VAL A 83 -20.99 -9.13 12.93
CA VAL A 83 -20.61 -9.50 14.27
C VAL A 83 -21.59 -9.03 15.30
N GLY A 84 -22.54 -9.13 15.63
CA GLY A 84 -23.56 -8.63 16.55
C GLY A 84 -24.97 -9.01 16.11
N ASP A 85 -25.07 -9.63 14.94
CA ASP A 85 -26.34 -10.16 14.46
C ASP A 85 -26.46 -11.67 14.78
N PRO A 86 -27.32 -12.07 15.74
CA PRO A 86 -27.48 -13.46 16.12
C PRO A 86 -27.81 -14.41 14.97
N SER A 87 -28.46 -13.89 13.91
CA SER A 87 -28.84 -14.68 12.74
C SER A 87 -27.65 -15.10 11.88
N GLN A 88 -26.51 -14.46 12.06
CA GLN A 88 -25.27 -14.71 11.31
C GLN A 88 -24.33 -15.69 12.02
N TYR A 89 -24.74 -16.26 13.14
CA TYR A 89 -23.94 -17.20 13.90
C TYR A 89 -24.29 -18.66 13.58
N ILE A 90 -23.27 -19.50 13.61
CA ILE A 90 -23.42 -20.95 13.65
C ILE A 90 -23.20 -21.38 15.10
N PHE A 91 -24.13 -22.13 15.64
CA PHE A 91 -24.10 -22.65 16.99
C PHE A 91 -23.80 -24.13 16.97
N ASN A 92 -23.01 -24.59 17.92
CA ASN A 92 -22.81 -26.02 18.15
C ASN A 92 -24.06 -26.61 18.80
N ASP A 93 -24.42 -27.85 18.48
CA ASP A 93 -25.59 -28.59 19.00
C ASP A 93 -25.59 -28.76 20.53
N THR A 94 -24.46 -28.48 21.20
CA THR A 94 -24.32 -28.59 22.66
C THR A 94 -24.77 -27.32 23.40
N ILE A 95 -25.05 -26.23 22.69
CA ILE A 95 -25.43 -24.95 23.32
C ILE A 95 -26.94 -24.89 23.53
N ASP A 96 -27.33 -24.41 24.71
CA ASP A 96 -28.72 -24.01 24.96
C ASP A 96 -29.01 -22.71 24.21
N ILE A 97 -29.56 -22.84 23.00
CA ILE A 97 -29.90 -21.72 22.12
C ILE A 97 -31.10 -20.92 22.64
N ASP A 98 -31.85 -21.44 23.60
CA ASP A 98 -33.03 -20.78 24.19
C ASP A 98 -32.62 -19.85 25.34
N ASN A 99 -31.51 -20.09 26.00
CA ASN A 99 -30.98 -19.23 27.05
C ASN A 99 -30.19 -18.04 26.44
N ARG A 100 -30.92 -16.96 26.13
CA ARG A 100 -30.37 -15.80 25.44
C ARG A 100 -30.12 -14.62 26.37
N GLY A 101 -29.00 -13.93 26.12
CA GLY A 101 -28.67 -12.66 26.75
C GLY A 101 -29.48 -11.48 26.17
N PRO A 102 -29.29 -10.29 26.73
CA PRO A 102 -29.97 -9.07 26.27
C PRO A 102 -29.56 -8.65 24.86
N ASP A 103 -28.46 -9.15 24.31
CA ASP A 103 -27.95 -8.99 22.96
C ASP A 103 -28.60 -9.95 21.94
N GLY A 104 -29.46 -10.85 22.40
CA GLY A 104 -30.16 -11.84 21.60
C GLY A 104 -29.32 -13.07 21.23
N LEU A 105 -28.06 -13.14 21.65
CA LEU A 105 -27.22 -14.32 21.53
C LEU A 105 -27.44 -15.27 22.70
N PRO A 106 -27.25 -16.60 22.52
CA PRO A 106 -27.12 -17.51 23.65
C PRO A 106 -26.08 -17.01 24.66
N VAL A 107 -26.37 -17.14 25.95
CA VAL A 107 -25.48 -16.67 27.03
C VAL A 107 -24.08 -17.30 26.90
N ALA A 108 -24.00 -18.53 26.40
CA ALA A 108 -22.73 -19.19 26.08
C ALA A 108 -21.96 -18.57 24.90
N CYS A 109 -22.52 -17.58 24.18
CA CYS A 109 -21.98 -16.93 23.01
C CYS A 109 -21.81 -15.43 23.20
N ASN A 110 -21.46 -14.97 24.38
CA ASN A 110 -21.30 -13.53 24.61
C ASN A 110 -20.20 -12.95 23.70
N PRO A 111 -20.54 -12.07 22.75
CA PRO A 111 -19.54 -11.48 21.83
C PRO A 111 -18.47 -10.66 22.53
N ASN A 112 -18.76 -10.14 23.74
CA ASN A 112 -17.78 -9.43 24.55
C ASN A 112 -16.76 -10.40 25.20
N ASP A 113 -17.16 -11.63 25.48
CA ASP A 113 -16.25 -12.66 26.00
C ASP A 113 -15.41 -13.25 24.85
N VAL A 114 -15.98 -13.40 23.67
CA VAL A 114 -15.24 -13.76 22.45
C VAL A 114 -14.22 -12.68 22.07
N ALA A 115 -14.49 -11.41 22.37
CA ALA A 115 -13.58 -10.31 22.13
C ALA A 115 -12.51 -10.12 23.22
N ALA A 116 -12.82 -10.49 24.46
CA ALA A 116 -11.91 -10.27 25.61
C ALA A 116 -10.86 -11.36 25.77
N GLU A 117 -11.10 -12.54 25.28
CA GLU A 117 -10.19 -13.69 25.40
C GLU A 117 -9.67 -14.19 24.04
N PHE A 118 -8.82 -13.44 23.38
CA PHE A 118 -7.93 -13.98 22.35
C PHE A 118 -6.78 -14.82 22.95
N GLY A 119 -7.03 -15.51 24.07
CA GLY A 119 -6.21 -16.60 24.59
C GLY A 119 -6.64 -17.92 23.94
N ILE A 120 -5.79 -18.54 23.28
CA ILE A 120 -5.85 -19.50 22.18
C ILE A 120 -6.53 -20.87 22.46
N ASP A 121 -7.02 -21.20 23.63
CA ASP A 121 -7.29 -22.60 24.00
C ASP A 121 -8.58 -22.92 24.75
N SER A 122 -9.69 -22.25 24.57
CA SER A 122 -10.92 -22.74 25.14
C SER A 122 -11.82 -23.43 24.12
N ASP A 123 -12.16 -24.70 24.36
CA ASP A 123 -13.13 -25.46 23.59
C ASP A 123 -14.53 -24.78 23.56
N GLU A 124 -14.79 -23.86 24.46
CA GLU A 124 -16.01 -23.07 24.56
C GLU A 124 -16.17 -22.06 23.42
N ARG A 125 -15.09 -21.62 22.80
CA ARG A 125 -15.12 -20.71 21.65
C ARG A 125 -15.66 -21.36 20.37
N ARG A 126 -15.51 -22.66 20.25
CA ARG A 126 -15.96 -23.42 19.08
C ARG A 126 -17.48 -23.54 19.01
N ASN A 127 -18.13 -23.12 20.07
CA ASN A 127 -19.57 -23.28 20.21
C ASN A 127 -20.37 -22.20 19.48
N CYS A 128 -19.79 -21.02 19.26
CA CYS A 128 -20.46 -19.89 18.63
C CYS A 128 -19.52 -19.16 17.70
N VAL A 129 -19.71 -19.31 16.41
CA VAL A 129 -18.90 -18.65 15.40
C VAL A 129 -19.74 -17.85 14.46
N VAL A 130 -19.28 -16.67 14.09
CA VAL A 130 -19.87 -15.96 12.97
C VAL A 130 -19.73 -16.83 11.73
N ASN A 131 -20.83 -17.07 11.03
CA ASN A 131 -20.83 -17.88 9.81
C ASN A 131 -19.82 -17.31 8.79
N PRO A 132 -18.77 -18.06 8.40
CA PRO A 132 -17.77 -17.58 7.47
C PRO A 132 -18.36 -17.12 6.13
N ASN A 133 -19.48 -17.69 5.71
CA ASN A 133 -20.18 -17.28 4.49
C ASN A 133 -20.83 -15.89 4.60
N ALA A 134 -21.06 -15.42 5.82
CA ALA A 134 -21.68 -14.10 6.03
C ALA A 134 -20.68 -12.97 5.73
N TYR A 135 -19.38 -13.17 5.95
CA TYR A 135 -18.35 -12.15 5.74
C TYR A 135 -17.35 -12.47 4.62
N LYS A 136 -17.41 -13.65 4.03
CA LYS A 136 -16.50 -14.03 2.93
C LYS A 136 -16.54 -13.05 1.76
N VAL A 137 -15.37 -12.72 1.25
CA VAL A 137 -15.19 -11.88 0.06
C VAL A 137 -14.38 -12.60 -1.02
N ALA A 138 -14.53 -12.17 -2.25
CA ALA A 138 -13.77 -12.70 -3.36
C ALA A 138 -12.26 -12.40 -3.17
N GLY A 139 -11.42 -13.37 -3.48
CA GLY A 139 -9.96 -13.21 -3.39
C GLY A 139 -9.36 -13.56 -2.03
N VAL A 140 -10.16 -13.69 -0.97
CA VAL A 140 -9.71 -14.17 0.34
C VAL A 140 -10.13 -15.62 0.53
N GLN A 141 -9.16 -16.52 0.67
CA GLN A 141 -9.43 -17.94 0.91
C GLN A 141 -8.92 -18.34 2.28
N ARG A 142 -9.76 -19.05 3.02
CA ARG A 142 -9.47 -19.57 4.36
C ARG A 142 -9.61 -21.07 4.41
N THR A 143 -9.01 -21.70 5.39
CA THR A 143 -9.12 -23.14 5.62
C THR A 143 -10.60 -23.52 5.74
N PRO A 144 -11.11 -24.45 4.91
CA PRO A 144 -12.50 -24.86 4.97
C PRO A 144 -12.78 -25.62 6.27
N ASN A 145 -13.95 -25.37 6.85
CA ASN A 145 -14.45 -26.04 8.06
C ASN A 145 -13.62 -25.80 9.33
N ASP A 146 -12.71 -24.85 9.31
CA ASP A 146 -12.02 -24.43 10.52
C ASP A 146 -12.74 -23.20 11.10
N VAL A 147 -13.09 -23.29 12.38
CA VAL A 147 -13.78 -22.21 13.11
C VAL A 147 -12.89 -20.97 13.14
N ASP A 148 -11.59 -21.16 13.19
CA ASP A 148 -10.58 -20.12 13.21
C ASP A 148 -9.98 -19.86 11.82
N GLY A 149 -10.62 -20.34 10.78
CA GLY A 149 -10.29 -20.31 9.37
C GLY A 149 -9.01 -19.55 9.00
N ALA A 150 -7.85 -20.19 9.15
CA ALA A 150 -6.58 -19.56 8.81
C ALA A 150 -6.57 -19.08 7.35
N LEU A 151 -6.03 -17.91 7.10
CA LEU A 151 -5.85 -17.39 5.75
C LEU A 151 -4.90 -18.31 4.98
N THR A 152 -5.38 -18.94 3.93
CA THR A 152 -4.58 -19.87 3.10
C THR A 152 -4.10 -19.21 1.82
N THR A 153 -4.94 -18.45 1.16
CA THR A 153 -4.60 -17.82 -0.11
C THR A 153 -5.20 -16.43 -0.20
N LEU A 154 -4.40 -15.49 -0.66
CA LEU A 154 -4.80 -14.14 -0.96
C LEU A 154 -4.58 -13.87 -2.45
N VAL A 155 -5.66 -13.60 -3.16
CA VAL A 155 -5.60 -13.25 -4.57
C VAL A 155 -5.46 -11.75 -4.72
N LEU A 156 -4.34 -11.32 -5.29
CA LEU A 156 -3.98 -9.92 -5.48
C LEU A 156 -4.03 -9.57 -6.98
N PRO A 157 -5.17 -9.12 -7.51
CA PRO A 157 -5.24 -8.64 -8.87
C PRO A 157 -4.46 -7.34 -9.01
N ALA A 158 -3.96 -7.06 -10.21
CA ALA A 158 -3.54 -5.73 -10.57
C ALA A 158 -4.76 -4.81 -10.68
N VAL A 159 -4.62 -3.58 -10.22
CA VAL A 159 -5.67 -2.55 -10.22
C VAL A 159 -5.10 -1.24 -10.74
N ASN A 160 -5.94 -0.42 -11.38
CA ASN A 160 -5.59 0.97 -11.61
C ASN A 160 -5.80 1.72 -10.31
N ALA A 161 -4.70 2.01 -9.64
CA ALA A 161 -4.73 2.68 -8.35
C ALA A 161 -3.42 3.39 -8.09
N GLY A 162 -3.53 4.53 -7.46
CA GLY A 162 -2.38 5.34 -7.12
C GLY A 162 -2.03 6.37 -8.20
N ASN A 163 -1.72 7.54 -7.70
CA ASN A 163 -1.22 8.66 -8.47
C ASN A 163 0.18 8.99 -7.95
N ILE A 164 1.09 9.34 -8.84
CA ILE A 164 2.43 9.80 -8.50
C ILE A 164 2.62 11.19 -9.07
N GLU A 165 3.03 12.10 -8.22
CA GLU A 165 3.48 13.43 -8.61
C GLU A 165 4.92 13.60 -8.18
N VAL A 166 5.79 13.94 -9.13
CA VAL A 166 7.21 14.17 -8.86
C VAL A 166 7.59 15.50 -9.46
N GLN A 167 8.26 16.35 -8.68
CA GLN A 167 8.78 17.60 -9.19
C GLN A 167 10.19 17.87 -8.68
N GLY A 168 10.93 18.64 -9.45
CA GLY A 168 12.31 18.95 -9.09
C GLY A 168 12.98 19.95 -10.02
N ILE A 169 14.26 20.12 -9.76
CA ILE A 169 15.14 21.06 -10.48
C ILE A 169 16.41 20.33 -10.89
N ASP A 170 16.80 20.49 -12.14
CA ASP A 170 18.10 20.09 -12.65
C ASP A 170 18.96 21.31 -12.92
N VAL A 171 20.22 21.24 -12.51
CA VAL A 171 21.23 22.27 -12.79
C VAL A 171 22.44 21.61 -13.44
N SER A 172 22.88 22.19 -14.54
CA SER A 172 24.09 21.74 -15.23
C SER A 172 25.10 22.88 -15.40
N LEU A 173 26.34 22.58 -15.19
CA LEU A 173 27.47 23.49 -15.40
C LEU A 173 28.54 22.76 -16.19
N GLY A 174 28.95 23.32 -17.29
CA GLY A 174 30.07 22.81 -18.10
C GLY A 174 31.09 23.90 -18.34
N TYR A 175 32.37 23.56 -18.29
CA TYR A 175 33.42 24.47 -18.70
C TYR A 175 34.50 23.70 -19.50
N SER A 176 34.80 24.20 -20.71
CA SER A 176 35.84 23.64 -21.57
C SER A 176 36.83 24.70 -21.92
N TRP A 177 38.14 24.33 -21.82
CA TRP A 177 39.22 25.23 -22.15
C TRP A 177 40.35 24.50 -22.83
N SER A 178 41.15 25.25 -23.61
CA SER A 178 42.35 24.74 -24.26
C SER A 178 43.58 25.33 -23.60
N SER A 179 44.64 24.55 -23.46
CA SER A 179 45.98 24.96 -23.00
C SER A 179 47.04 24.36 -23.89
N ASP A 180 48.30 24.73 -23.68
CA ASP A 180 49.46 24.15 -24.38
C ASP A 180 49.59 22.65 -24.14
N TYR A 181 48.95 22.11 -23.10
CA TYR A 181 48.98 20.69 -22.74
C TYR A 181 47.80 19.89 -23.27
N GLY A 182 46.82 20.55 -23.91
CA GLY A 182 45.63 19.88 -24.47
C GLY A 182 44.33 20.59 -24.16
N GLN A 183 43.23 19.88 -24.50
CA GLN A 183 41.87 20.32 -24.21
C GLN A 183 41.39 19.69 -22.90
N PHE A 184 40.75 20.49 -22.08
CA PHE A 184 40.20 20.08 -20.80
C PHE A 184 38.73 20.42 -20.77
N SER A 185 37.94 19.58 -20.06
CA SER A 185 36.55 19.84 -19.78
C SER A 185 36.20 19.44 -18.36
N LEU A 186 35.35 20.22 -17.74
CA LEU A 186 34.76 19.95 -16.42
C LEU A 186 33.22 20.04 -16.57
N GLY A 187 32.50 19.07 -16.03
CA GLY A 187 31.04 19.08 -16.00
C GLY A 187 30.53 18.82 -14.59
N LEU A 188 29.51 19.51 -14.18
CA LEU A 188 28.75 19.29 -12.95
C LEU A 188 27.28 19.18 -13.32
N ASN A 189 26.62 18.13 -12.84
CA ASN A 189 25.17 18.01 -12.91
C ASN A 189 24.64 17.79 -11.50
N TYR A 190 23.59 18.50 -11.19
CA TYR A 190 22.91 18.41 -9.90
C TYR A 190 21.40 18.34 -10.12
N THR A 191 20.76 17.35 -9.50
CA THR A 191 19.32 17.16 -9.48
C THR A 191 18.84 17.30 -8.04
N HIS A 192 17.79 18.07 -7.84
CA HIS A 192 17.06 18.14 -6.59
C HIS A 192 15.61 17.72 -6.86
N VAL A 193 15.14 16.72 -6.12
CA VAL A 193 13.73 16.30 -6.09
C VAL A 193 13.08 17.00 -4.91
N ASP A 194 12.19 17.93 -5.22
CA ASP A 194 11.48 18.74 -4.22
C ASP A 194 10.35 17.96 -3.56
N GLU A 195 9.59 17.22 -4.38
CA GLU A 195 8.48 16.39 -3.93
C GLU A 195 8.43 15.08 -4.72
N TYR A 196 8.09 13.99 -4.04
CA TYR A 196 7.73 12.71 -4.62
C TYR A 196 6.48 12.18 -3.93
N LEU A 197 5.32 12.63 -4.37
CA LEU A 197 4.04 12.30 -3.73
C LEU A 197 3.45 11.02 -4.33
N VAL A 198 3.11 10.10 -3.46
CA VAL A 198 2.35 8.89 -3.77
C VAL A 198 0.98 9.02 -3.11
N LYS A 199 -0.08 8.93 -3.92
CA LYS A 199 -1.46 9.18 -3.50
C LYS A 199 -2.38 8.04 -3.94
N ASP A 200 -3.53 7.92 -3.28
CA ASP A 200 -4.66 7.09 -3.69
C ASP A 200 -4.32 5.59 -3.88
N ILE A 201 -3.34 5.08 -3.14
CA ILE A 201 -3.06 3.64 -3.11
C ILE A 201 -4.00 2.97 -2.10
N PRO A 202 -4.89 2.05 -2.54
CA PRO A 202 -5.81 1.36 -1.65
C PRO A 202 -5.08 0.64 -0.51
N GLY A 203 -5.49 0.90 0.73
CA GLY A 203 -4.91 0.33 1.93
C GLY A 203 -3.67 1.04 2.47
N LEU A 204 -3.13 2.06 1.77
CA LEU A 204 -2.01 2.85 2.27
C LEU A 204 -2.43 3.72 3.46
N GLU A 205 -3.63 4.28 3.42
CA GLU A 205 -4.22 5.12 4.47
C GLU A 205 -4.34 4.42 5.83
N LEU A 206 -4.32 3.09 5.83
CA LEU A 206 -4.45 2.29 7.04
C LEU A 206 -3.12 1.99 7.75
N GLY A 207 -2.00 2.31 7.14
CA GLY A 207 -0.69 1.87 7.63
C GLY A 207 0.33 2.95 7.98
N LEU A 208 0.39 4.03 7.22
CA LEU A 208 1.50 4.98 7.30
C LEU A 208 1.06 6.43 7.52
N GLN A 209 -0.06 6.86 6.98
CA GLN A 209 -0.59 8.21 7.20
C GLN A 209 -2.11 8.23 7.07
N SER A 210 -2.77 9.02 7.89
CA SER A 210 -4.23 9.19 7.89
C SER A 210 -4.77 9.94 6.65
N THR A 211 -3.90 10.46 5.79
CA THR A 211 -4.24 11.30 4.64
C THR A 211 -4.22 10.57 3.30
N GLY A 212 -3.74 9.31 3.25
CA GLY A 212 -3.57 8.59 1.98
C GLY A 212 -2.52 9.17 1.03
N VAL A 213 -1.74 10.15 1.49
CA VAL A 213 -0.66 10.81 0.75
C VAL A 213 0.66 10.54 1.45
N PHE A 214 1.64 10.09 0.71
CA PHE A 214 2.98 9.83 1.20
C PHE A 214 4.01 10.57 0.35
N ASP A 215 4.85 11.39 0.97
CA ASP A 215 6.00 12.01 0.32
C ASP A 215 7.22 11.11 0.49
N ALA A 216 7.77 10.65 -0.62
CA ALA A 216 8.93 9.75 -0.66
C ALA A 216 10.24 10.48 -0.96
N ALA A 217 10.24 11.79 -1.22
CA ALA A 217 11.46 12.56 -1.42
C ALA A 217 12.33 12.51 -0.15
N GLY A 218 13.60 12.18 -0.29
CA GLY A 218 14.54 12.07 0.83
C GLY A 218 14.29 10.89 1.78
N VAL A 219 13.43 9.95 1.43
CA VAL A 219 13.19 8.74 2.26
C VAL A 219 14.28 7.72 1.98
N ASP A 220 15.02 7.36 3.03
CA ASP A 220 16.01 6.30 2.99
C ASP A 220 15.34 4.93 3.22
N GLY A 221 15.65 3.97 2.39
CA GLY A 221 15.23 2.58 2.52
C GLY A 221 14.05 2.17 1.63
N GLU A 222 13.90 0.86 1.47
CA GLU A 222 12.82 0.27 0.69
C GLU A 222 11.56 0.12 1.54
N THR A 223 10.48 0.75 1.10
CA THR A 223 9.13 0.39 1.54
C THR A 223 8.49 -0.54 0.53
N ALA A 224 7.41 -1.23 0.89
CA ALA A 224 6.70 -2.12 -0.03
C ALA A 224 6.15 -1.39 -1.27
N ILE A 225 6.14 -0.07 -1.29
CA ILE A 225 5.46 0.76 -2.28
C ILE A 225 6.44 1.67 -3.03
N VAL A 226 7.47 2.15 -2.35
CA VAL A 226 8.44 3.11 -2.89
C VAL A 226 9.85 2.67 -2.55
N ARG A 227 10.72 2.69 -3.54
CA ARG A 227 12.16 2.53 -3.33
C ARG A 227 12.76 3.84 -2.83
N GLU A 228 13.95 3.75 -2.26
CA GLU A 228 14.76 4.90 -1.90
C GLU A 228 14.79 5.95 -3.02
N VAL A 229 14.34 7.15 -2.72
CA VAL A 229 14.32 8.30 -3.61
C VAL A 229 15.20 9.39 -3.00
N PRO A 230 16.47 9.51 -3.43
CA PRO A 230 17.31 10.59 -2.92
C PRO A 230 16.75 11.94 -3.35
N ASP A 231 16.64 12.87 -2.42
CA ASP A 231 16.24 14.26 -2.69
C ASP A 231 17.33 15.04 -3.45
N ASN A 232 18.58 14.61 -3.32
CA ASN A 232 19.72 15.27 -3.96
C ASN A 232 20.67 14.27 -4.63
N LYS A 233 21.02 14.56 -5.89
CA LYS A 233 22.02 13.79 -6.65
C LYS A 233 22.96 14.72 -7.41
N GLY A 234 24.25 14.53 -7.21
CA GLY A 234 25.27 15.25 -7.93
C GLY A 234 26.27 14.33 -8.65
N THR A 235 26.77 14.76 -9.81
CA THR A 235 27.85 14.10 -10.57
C THR A 235 28.83 15.14 -11.11
N ILE A 236 30.10 14.82 -11.06
CA ILE A 236 31.20 15.63 -11.56
C ILE A 236 31.93 14.88 -12.66
#